data_3ecd8cce87a2b905684bffa59c34ec41
#
_entry.id   3ecd8cce87a2b905684bffa59c34ec41
#
_cell.length_a   1.000
_cell.length_b   1.000
_cell.length_c   1.000
_cell.angle_alpha   90.00
_cell.angle_beta   90.00
_cell.angle_gamma   90.00
#
_symmetry.space_group_name_H-M   'P 1'
#
loop_
_entity.id
_entity.type
_entity.pdbx_description
1 polymer ?
#
loop_
_entity_poly.entity_id
_entity_poly.type
_entity_poly.pdbx_seq_one_letter_code
_entity_poly.pdbx_strand_id
1 'polypeptide(L)'
;RGLGDVYKRQLMAWTFDEKSPIYLQIAYRVKLKIASKELSMGQQLLPVREFAQEAGVNPNTVQRAFQELEKEGLVYSARTSGRFVTEDEKLIDQKRHEIAQSLMKNFVTEMAAIGFSSPEIKAIITDYIQQTGKDL
;
A
#
# COMPACT_ATOMS: atom_id res chain seq x y z
N ARG A 1 10.22 15.33 14.74
CA ARG A 1 10.64 15.08 13.38
C ARG A 1 10.89 13.61 13.16
N GLY A 2 11.56 13.25 12.12
CA GLY A 2 11.81 11.86 11.82
C GLY A 2 10.67 11.23 11.04
N LEU A 3 10.19 10.08 11.49
CA LEU A 3 9.19 9.32 10.73
C LEU A 3 7.90 10.09 10.46
N GLY A 4 7.47 10.91 11.41
CA GLY A 4 6.25 11.69 11.25
C GLY A 4 6.35 12.71 10.13
N ASP A 5 7.48 13.40 10.02
CA ASP A 5 7.69 14.40 8.97
C ASP A 5 7.84 13.74 7.60
N VAL A 6 8.53 12.60 7.53
CA VAL A 6 8.67 11.86 6.28
C VAL A 6 7.30 11.38 5.81
N TYR A 7 6.49 10.86 6.72
CA TYR A 7 5.16 10.37 6.42
C TYR A 7 4.26 11.50 5.89
N LYS A 8 4.28 12.65 6.53
CA LYS A 8 3.50 13.81 6.09
C LYS A 8 3.89 14.26 4.68
N ARG A 9 5.18 14.32 4.39
CA ARG A 9 5.64 14.69 3.05
C ARG A 9 5.16 13.71 1.99
N GLN A 10 5.16 12.42 2.30
CA GLN A 10 4.66 11.41 1.38
C GLN A 10 3.16 11.57 1.11
N LEU A 11 2.37 11.89 2.13
CA LEU A 11 0.94 12.13 1.97
C LEU A 11 0.68 13.33 1.08
N MET A 12 1.44 14.40 1.23
CA MET A 12 1.27 15.61 0.42
C MET A 12 1.58 15.37 -1.06
N ALA A 13 2.39 14.36 -1.37
CA ALA A 13 2.70 14.00 -2.75
C ALA A 13 1.65 13.09 -3.38
N TRP A 14 0.61 12.72 -2.64
CA TRP A 14 -0.39 11.79 -3.15
C TRP A 14 -1.28 12.43 -4.19
N THR A 15 -1.51 11.68 -5.26
CA THR A 15 -2.50 11.99 -6.29
C THR A 15 -3.45 10.81 -6.40
N PHE A 16 -4.67 11.07 -6.84
CA PHE A 16 -5.69 10.04 -6.96
C PHE A 16 -6.23 10.03 -8.40
N ASP A 17 -6.54 8.82 -8.88
CA ASP A 17 -7.19 8.67 -10.17
C ASP A 17 -8.70 8.47 -9.99
N GLU A 18 -9.42 8.40 -11.11
CA GLU A 18 -10.88 8.26 -11.10
C GLU A 18 -11.34 6.81 -11.26
N LYS A 19 -10.42 5.85 -11.26
CA LYS A 19 -10.77 4.45 -11.56
C LYS A 19 -11.46 3.73 -10.42
N SER A 20 -11.21 4.16 -9.19
CA SER A 20 -11.80 3.57 -8.00
C SER A 20 -12.07 4.62 -6.94
N PRO A 21 -12.91 4.31 -5.95
CA PRO A 21 -13.17 5.25 -4.85
C PRO A 21 -11.88 5.68 -4.15
N ILE A 22 -11.81 6.94 -3.78
CA ILE A 22 -10.60 7.49 -3.16
C ILE A 22 -10.24 6.75 -1.88
N TYR A 23 -11.24 6.37 -1.07
CA TYR A 23 -10.94 5.68 0.19
C TYR A 23 -10.24 4.34 -0.04
N LEU A 24 -10.54 3.64 -1.13
CA LEU A 24 -9.86 2.39 -1.46
C LEU A 24 -8.42 2.66 -1.91
N GLN A 25 -8.21 3.75 -2.62
CA GLN A 25 -6.85 4.13 -3.02
C GLN A 25 -6.00 4.50 -1.82
N ILE A 26 -6.58 5.20 -0.85
CA ILE A 26 -5.88 5.54 0.40
C ILE A 26 -5.54 4.25 1.17
N ALA A 27 -6.54 3.37 1.34
CA ALA A 27 -6.33 2.12 2.05
C ALA A 27 -5.23 1.29 1.40
N TYR A 28 -5.21 1.22 0.07
CA TYR A 28 -4.20 0.46 -0.66
C TYR A 28 -2.81 1.05 -0.45
N ARG A 29 -2.67 2.37 -0.53
CA ARG A 29 -1.36 3.01 -0.33
C ARG A 29 -0.83 2.82 1.08
N VAL A 30 -1.69 2.90 2.08
CA VAL A 30 -1.28 2.62 3.46
C VAL A 30 -0.89 1.15 3.60
N LYS A 31 -1.66 0.25 2.97
CA LYS A 31 -1.34 -1.18 2.96
C LYS A 31 0.06 -1.43 2.39
N LEU A 32 0.41 -0.77 1.28
CA LEU A 32 1.75 -0.90 0.69
C LEU A 32 2.84 -0.45 1.65
N LYS A 33 2.60 0.64 2.38
CA LYS A 33 3.55 1.15 3.36
C LYS A 33 3.72 0.21 4.54
N ILE A 34 2.65 -0.46 4.95
CA ILE A 34 2.71 -1.47 6.01
C ILE A 34 3.45 -2.71 5.50
N ALA A 35 3.13 -3.17 4.29
CA ALA A 35 3.74 -4.36 3.71
C ALA A 35 5.25 -4.19 3.51
N SER A 36 5.68 -3.01 3.10
CA SER A 36 7.09 -2.69 2.89
C SER A 36 7.83 -2.35 4.18
N LYS A 37 7.11 -2.23 5.28
CA LYS A 37 7.62 -1.79 6.59
C LYS A 37 8.12 -0.35 6.62
N GLU A 38 7.72 0.44 5.64
CA GLU A 38 7.91 1.89 5.67
C GLU A 38 7.13 2.47 6.86
N LEU A 39 5.91 1.95 7.10
CA LEU A 39 5.22 2.13 8.37
C LEU A 39 5.55 0.91 9.23
N SER A 40 6.19 1.16 10.37
CA SER A 40 6.66 0.09 11.24
C SER A 40 5.52 -0.62 11.95
N MET A 41 5.73 -1.88 12.33
CA MET A 41 4.76 -2.59 13.16
C MET A 41 4.58 -1.84 14.49
N GLY A 42 3.33 -1.68 14.90
CA GLY A 42 2.99 -0.96 16.13
C GLY A 42 3.04 0.56 16.02
N GLN A 43 3.41 1.09 14.86
CA GLN A 43 3.48 2.54 14.67
C GLN A 43 2.09 3.15 14.68
N GLN A 44 1.95 4.28 15.35
CA GLN A 44 0.69 5.02 15.37
C GLN A 44 0.48 5.73 14.05
N LEU A 45 -0.74 5.63 13.51
CA LEU A 45 -1.12 6.38 12.33
C LEU A 45 -1.49 7.81 12.71
N LEU A 46 -1.38 8.73 11.76
CA LEU A 46 -1.88 10.08 11.97
C LEU A 46 -3.37 10.04 12.29
N PRO A 47 -3.86 10.93 13.16
CA PRO A 47 -5.30 11.06 13.40
C PRO A 47 -6.03 11.37 12.09
N VAL A 48 -7.29 10.94 12.00
CA VAL A 48 -8.09 11.09 10.78
C VAL A 48 -8.06 12.51 10.23
N ARG A 49 -8.26 13.52 11.09
CA ARG A 49 -8.30 14.91 10.64
C ARG A 49 -6.97 15.36 10.06
N GLU A 50 -5.89 15.00 10.74
CA GLU A 50 -4.56 15.40 10.30
C GLU A 50 -4.20 14.69 8.99
N PHE A 51 -4.51 13.40 8.90
CA PHE A 51 -4.28 12.63 7.66
C PHE A 51 -5.07 13.26 6.51
N ALA A 52 -6.35 13.57 6.74
CA ALA A 52 -7.20 14.15 5.72
C ALA A 52 -6.66 15.50 5.24
N GLN A 53 -6.18 16.31 6.15
CA GLN A 53 -5.60 17.60 5.83
C GLN A 53 -4.34 17.45 4.98
N GLU A 54 -3.45 16.55 5.38
CA GLU A 54 -2.20 16.32 4.65
C GLU A 54 -2.45 15.70 3.26
N ALA A 55 -3.42 14.82 3.15
CA ALA A 55 -3.73 14.16 1.89
C ALA A 55 -4.66 14.98 0.99
N GLY A 56 -5.27 16.03 1.52
CA GLY A 56 -6.20 16.88 0.76
C GLY A 56 -7.53 16.21 0.48
N VAL A 57 -8.04 15.41 1.41
CA VAL A 57 -9.30 14.68 1.23
C VAL A 57 -10.24 14.91 2.41
N ASN A 58 -11.49 14.50 2.22
CA ASN A 58 -12.50 14.59 3.27
C ASN A 58 -12.19 13.64 4.43
N PRO A 59 -12.32 14.06 5.69
CA PRO A 59 -12.09 13.16 6.84
C PRO A 59 -12.93 11.88 6.80
N ASN A 60 -14.16 11.94 6.30
CA ASN A 60 -14.98 10.73 6.19
C ASN A 60 -14.38 9.70 5.23
N THR A 61 -13.72 10.18 4.18
CA THR A 61 -13.02 9.32 3.23
C THR A 61 -11.85 8.60 3.91
N VAL A 62 -11.09 9.33 4.73
CA VAL A 62 -9.99 8.73 5.51
C VAL A 62 -10.54 7.73 6.51
N GLN A 63 -11.64 8.06 7.18
CA GLN A 63 -12.28 7.17 8.14
C GLN A 63 -12.66 5.84 7.49
N ARG A 64 -13.25 5.89 6.29
CA ARG A 64 -13.59 4.68 5.55
C ARG A 64 -12.36 3.88 5.16
N ALA A 65 -11.28 4.57 4.75
CA ALA A 65 -10.03 3.90 4.40
C ALA A 65 -9.47 3.15 5.61
N PHE A 66 -9.45 3.79 6.77
CA PHE A 66 -8.94 3.17 7.98
C PHE A 66 -9.81 1.99 8.42
N GLN A 67 -11.12 2.09 8.23
CA GLN A 67 -12.02 0.98 8.52
C GLN A 67 -11.73 -0.23 7.63
N GLU A 68 -11.42 0.00 6.36
CA GLU A 68 -11.01 -1.09 5.45
C GLU A 68 -9.75 -1.78 5.96
N LEU A 69 -8.76 -1.01 6.40
CA LEU A 69 -7.53 -1.56 6.95
C LEU A 69 -7.78 -2.34 8.24
N GLU A 70 -8.71 -1.86 9.07
CA GLU A 70 -9.10 -2.58 10.28
C GLU A 70 -9.78 -3.90 9.96
N LYS A 71 -10.63 -3.92 8.93
CA LYS A 71 -11.29 -5.17 8.50
C LYS A 71 -10.28 -6.21 8.06
N GLU A 72 -9.19 -5.80 7.45
CA GLU A 72 -8.12 -6.72 7.05
C GLU A 72 -7.17 -7.06 8.19
N GLY A 73 -7.34 -6.45 9.35
CA GLY A 73 -6.49 -6.70 10.51
C GLY A 73 -5.14 -6.00 10.45
N LEU A 74 -4.90 -5.16 9.44
CA LEU A 74 -3.62 -4.47 9.28
C LEU A 74 -3.47 -3.28 10.21
N VAL A 75 -4.57 -2.75 10.70
CA VAL A 75 -4.62 -1.61 11.63
C VAL A 75 -5.60 -1.97 12.73
N TYR A 76 -5.29 -1.56 13.95
CA TYR A 76 -6.20 -1.73 15.07
C TYR A 76 -6.37 -0.43 15.82
N SER A 77 -7.55 -0.26 16.43
CA SER A 77 -7.85 0.90 17.26
C SER A 77 -7.55 0.58 18.72
N ALA A 78 -6.81 1.47 19.37
CA ALA A 78 -6.66 1.44 20.82
C ALA A 78 -7.63 2.46 21.40
N ARG A 79 -8.29 2.07 22.48
CA ARG A 79 -9.45 2.78 23.03
C ARG A 79 -9.28 4.29 23.17
N THR A 80 -8.11 4.75 23.64
CA THR A 80 -7.87 6.17 23.92
C THR A 80 -6.71 6.76 23.15
N SER A 81 -6.01 5.94 22.37
CA SER A 81 -4.72 6.34 21.80
C SER A 81 -4.69 6.44 20.28
N GLY A 82 -5.79 6.12 19.61
CA GLY A 82 -5.87 6.18 18.16
C GLY A 82 -5.67 4.84 17.48
N ARG A 83 -5.15 4.88 16.26
CA ARG A 83 -4.97 3.68 15.43
C ARG A 83 -3.52 3.36 15.23
N PHE A 84 -3.21 2.07 15.21
CA PHE A 84 -1.84 1.56 15.16
C PHE A 84 -1.71 0.47 14.12
N VAL A 85 -0.53 0.38 13.50
CA VAL A 85 -0.20 -0.69 12.57
C VAL A 85 -0.09 -1.99 13.37
N THR A 86 -0.61 -3.08 12.80
CA THR A 86 -0.56 -4.40 13.43
C THR A 86 0.88 -4.84 13.72
N GLU A 87 1.03 -5.65 14.75
CA GLU A 87 2.30 -6.29 15.07
C GLU A 87 2.31 -7.76 14.61
N ASP A 88 1.25 -8.20 13.93
CA ASP A 88 1.15 -9.55 13.40
C ASP A 88 1.96 -9.67 12.10
N GLU A 89 3.21 -10.08 12.24
CA GLU A 89 4.13 -10.18 11.12
C GLU A 89 3.69 -11.20 10.08
N LYS A 90 3.05 -12.28 10.51
CA LYS A 90 2.55 -13.30 9.58
C LYS A 90 1.44 -12.73 8.70
N LEU A 91 0.56 -11.94 9.29
CA LEU A 91 -0.51 -11.30 8.53
C LEU A 91 0.06 -10.32 7.51
N ILE A 92 1.04 -9.51 7.93
CA ILE A 92 1.70 -8.56 7.03
C ILE A 92 2.34 -9.30 5.86
N ASP A 93 3.04 -10.39 6.13
CA ASP A 93 3.69 -11.18 5.09
C ASP A 93 2.67 -11.80 4.15
N GLN A 94 1.56 -12.30 4.67
CA GLN A 94 0.46 -12.84 3.87
C GLN A 94 -0.09 -11.77 2.93
N LYS A 95 -0.35 -10.57 3.45
CA LYS A 95 -0.87 -9.47 2.64
C LYS A 95 0.12 -9.04 1.58
N ARG A 96 1.41 -9.02 1.92
CA ARG A 96 2.46 -8.70 0.96
C ARG A 96 2.44 -9.68 -0.21
N HIS A 97 2.28 -10.98 0.08
CA HIS A 97 2.21 -11.99 -0.98
C HIS A 97 0.94 -11.88 -1.81
N GLU A 98 -0.19 -11.52 -1.19
CA GLU A 98 -1.42 -11.27 -1.92
C GLU A 98 -1.28 -10.11 -2.91
N ILE A 99 -0.61 -9.04 -2.47
CA ILE A 99 -0.32 -7.90 -3.34
C ILE A 99 0.57 -8.35 -4.50
N ALA A 100 1.62 -9.11 -4.22
CA ALA A 100 2.52 -9.63 -5.25
C ALA A 100 1.76 -10.47 -6.28
N GLN A 101 0.87 -11.33 -5.83
CA GLN A 101 0.04 -12.15 -6.72
C GLN A 101 -0.81 -11.28 -7.65
N SER A 102 -1.43 -10.23 -7.10
CA SER A 102 -2.24 -9.31 -7.91
C SER A 102 -1.40 -8.57 -8.95
N LEU A 103 -0.23 -8.09 -8.54
CA LEU A 103 0.68 -7.41 -9.46
C LEU A 103 1.14 -8.32 -10.59
N MET A 104 1.47 -9.56 -10.27
CA MET A 104 1.90 -10.53 -11.27
C MET A 104 0.76 -10.88 -12.23
N LYS A 105 -0.44 -11.10 -11.70
CA LYS A 105 -1.60 -11.40 -12.53
C LYS A 105 -1.86 -10.28 -13.53
N ASN A 106 -1.85 -9.05 -13.07
CA ASN A 106 -2.08 -7.89 -13.94
C ASN A 106 -1.00 -7.78 -15.00
N PHE A 107 0.26 -7.93 -14.60
CA PHE A 107 1.39 -7.85 -15.51
C PHE A 107 1.31 -8.93 -16.60
N VAL A 108 1.11 -10.17 -16.20
CA VAL A 108 1.04 -11.29 -17.15
C VAL A 108 -0.15 -11.13 -18.10
N THR A 109 -1.29 -10.70 -17.58
CA THR A 109 -2.49 -10.48 -18.39
C THR A 109 -2.23 -9.41 -19.46
N GLU A 110 -1.60 -8.30 -19.08
CA GLU A 110 -1.30 -7.22 -20.02
C GLU A 110 -0.27 -7.64 -21.06
N MET A 111 0.74 -8.37 -20.65
CA MET A 111 1.75 -8.89 -21.59
C MET A 111 1.15 -9.86 -22.58
N ALA A 112 0.29 -10.75 -22.11
CA ALA A 112 -0.40 -11.70 -22.97
C ALA A 112 -1.30 -10.97 -23.98
N ALA A 113 -1.94 -9.89 -23.55
CA ALA A 113 -2.83 -9.10 -24.41
C ALA A 113 -2.10 -8.46 -25.59
N ILE A 114 -0.82 -8.16 -25.43
CA ILE A 114 -0.01 -7.62 -26.54
C ILE A 114 0.77 -8.69 -27.30
N GLY A 115 0.44 -9.96 -27.06
CA GLY A 115 0.89 -11.06 -27.91
C GLY A 115 2.04 -11.89 -27.38
N PHE A 116 2.52 -11.65 -26.16
CA PHE A 116 3.61 -12.45 -25.61
C PHE A 116 3.09 -13.77 -25.03
N SER A 117 3.79 -14.85 -25.32
CA SER A 117 3.51 -16.16 -24.73
C SER A 117 4.13 -16.26 -23.34
N SER A 118 3.71 -17.26 -22.57
CA SER A 118 4.26 -17.47 -21.24
C SER A 118 5.78 -17.66 -21.24
N PRO A 119 6.36 -18.48 -22.12
CA PRO A 119 7.83 -18.57 -22.16
C PRO A 119 8.52 -17.25 -22.51
N GLU A 120 7.92 -16.47 -23.42
CA GLU A 120 8.47 -15.16 -23.76
C GLU A 120 8.42 -14.19 -22.60
N ILE A 121 7.32 -14.18 -21.83
CA ILE A 121 7.17 -13.33 -20.65
C ILE A 121 8.24 -13.69 -19.62
N LYS A 122 8.45 -14.99 -19.40
CA LYS A 122 9.45 -15.46 -18.44
C LYS A 122 10.85 -15.00 -18.84
N ALA A 123 11.20 -15.10 -20.13
CA ALA A 123 12.49 -14.68 -20.63
C ALA A 123 12.68 -13.16 -20.47
N ILE A 124 11.67 -12.37 -20.79
CA ILE A 124 11.72 -10.93 -20.67
C ILE A 124 11.94 -10.51 -19.21
N ILE A 125 11.20 -11.13 -18.29
CA ILE A 125 11.35 -10.84 -16.86
C ILE A 125 12.76 -11.16 -16.40
N THR A 126 13.28 -12.32 -16.79
CA THR A 126 14.62 -12.77 -16.38
C THR A 126 15.68 -11.78 -16.84
N ASP A 127 15.61 -11.37 -18.11
CA ASP A 127 16.55 -10.40 -18.67
C ASP A 127 16.48 -9.06 -17.98
N TYR A 128 15.26 -8.58 -17.75
CA TYR A 128 15.05 -7.29 -17.09
C TYR A 128 15.66 -7.29 -15.67
N ILE A 129 15.40 -8.34 -14.91
CA ILE A 129 15.91 -8.44 -13.54
C ILE A 129 17.43 -8.54 -13.54
N GLN A 130 18.04 -9.28 -14.48
CA GLN A 130 19.48 -9.38 -14.58
C GLN A 130 20.14 -8.05 -14.89
N GLN A 131 19.50 -7.22 -15.72
CA GLN A 131 20.04 -5.91 -16.11
C GLN A 131 19.83 -4.86 -15.02
N THR A 132 18.71 -4.90 -14.30
CA THR A 132 18.31 -3.86 -13.35
C THR A 132 18.26 -4.31 -11.91
N GLY A 133 18.37 -5.60 -11.64
CA GLY A 133 18.19 -6.17 -10.30
C GLY A 133 19.17 -5.65 -9.27
N LYS A 134 20.30 -5.11 -9.71
CA LYS A 134 21.30 -4.54 -8.80
C LYS A 134 20.79 -3.29 -8.10
N ASP A 135 19.76 -2.66 -8.66
CA ASP A 135 19.20 -1.42 -8.15
C ASP A 135 18.04 -1.67 -7.18
N LEU A 136 17.67 -2.93 -6.98
CA LEU A 136 16.63 -3.33 -6.04
C LEU A 136 17.20 -3.67 -4.63
#